data_a8785e36c50963992556d658d80d2d0b
#
_entry.id   a8785e36c50963992556d658d80d2d0b
#
_cell.length_a   1.000
_cell.length_b   1.000
_cell.length_c   1.000
_cell.angle_alpha   90.00
_cell.angle_beta   90.00
_cell.angle_gamma   90.00
#
_symmetry.space_group_name_H-M   'P 1'
#
loop_
_entity.id
_entity.type
_entity.pdbx_description
1 polymer ?
#
loop_
_entity_poly.entity_id
_entity_poly.type
_entity_poly.pdbx_seq_one_letter_code
_entity_poly.pdbx_strand_id
1 'polypeptide(L)'
;PEIETEHYNFESLNIAKNHPARDMHDTFYFDSQLLLRTHTSSVQIHAMETSNAPFRVLAPGRVYRCDSDPTHSPMFHQIEGLCVDTDITFSNLKWILNNFIKEFFNSKSIKTRFRPSYFPFTEPSAEMDIMFNGKWLEVLGCGMVHPNVLKNVNINPKKYSGFAFGLGIERFAMLAYQIKDLRIFFENDINFLEQFKNIR
;
A
#
# COMPACT_ATOMS: atom_id res chain seq x y z
N PRO A 1 8.38 -10.52 -7.21
CA PRO A 1 9.02 -9.97 -8.40
C PRO A 1 8.57 -8.51 -8.65
N GLU A 2 9.41 -7.69 -9.35
CA GLU A 2 9.01 -6.35 -9.81
C GLU A 2 8.33 -6.40 -11.19
N ILE A 3 8.70 -7.38 -12.00
CA ILE A 3 7.99 -7.71 -13.22
C ILE A 3 6.94 -8.75 -12.88
N GLU A 4 5.69 -8.45 -13.16
CA GLU A 4 4.54 -9.27 -12.82
C GLU A 4 3.68 -9.56 -14.04
N THR A 5 2.83 -10.55 -13.92
CA THR A 5 1.76 -10.81 -14.88
C THR A 5 0.50 -10.01 -14.52
N GLU A 6 -0.36 -9.77 -15.50
CA GLU A 6 -1.70 -9.23 -15.25
C GLU A 6 -2.49 -10.06 -14.23
N HIS A 7 -2.28 -11.36 -14.22
CA HIS A 7 -2.92 -12.27 -13.25
C HIS A 7 -2.63 -11.85 -11.81
N TYR A 8 -1.36 -11.67 -11.45
CA TYR A 8 -0.97 -11.32 -10.08
C TYR A 8 -1.18 -9.85 -9.74
N ASN A 9 -0.98 -8.96 -10.72
CA ASN A 9 -1.12 -7.53 -10.48
C ASN A 9 -2.58 -7.06 -10.45
N PHE A 10 -3.50 -7.79 -11.11
CA PHE A 10 -4.89 -7.36 -11.27
C PHE A 10 -5.93 -8.45 -10.98
N GLU A 11 -5.89 -9.57 -11.69
CA GLU A 11 -7.00 -10.55 -11.67
C GLU A 11 -7.19 -11.17 -10.30
N SER A 12 -6.11 -11.67 -9.68
CA SER A 12 -6.14 -12.27 -8.35
C SER A 12 -6.57 -11.28 -7.26
N LEU A 13 -6.40 -9.97 -7.52
CA LEU A 13 -6.81 -8.86 -6.67
C LEU A 13 -8.22 -8.34 -6.97
N ASN A 14 -9.04 -9.12 -7.67
CA ASN A 14 -10.43 -8.74 -8.00
C ASN A 14 -10.54 -7.45 -8.86
N ILE A 15 -9.48 -7.07 -9.59
CA ILE A 15 -9.48 -5.91 -10.48
C ILE A 15 -10.02 -6.33 -11.85
N ALA A 16 -11.18 -5.80 -12.23
CA ALA A 16 -11.85 -6.13 -13.46
C ALA A 16 -11.02 -5.77 -14.72
N LYS A 17 -11.25 -6.49 -15.84
CA LYS A 17 -10.51 -6.27 -17.10
C LYS A 17 -10.67 -4.86 -17.68
N ASN A 18 -11.79 -4.21 -17.43
CA ASN A 18 -12.09 -2.84 -17.87
C ASN A 18 -11.82 -1.77 -16.82
N HIS A 19 -11.07 -2.10 -15.76
CA HIS A 19 -10.73 -1.14 -14.73
C HIS A 19 -9.67 -0.13 -15.23
N PRO A 20 -9.84 1.20 -14.99
CA PRO A 20 -8.91 2.23 -15.48
C PRO A 20 -7.45 1.99 -15.12
N ALA A 21 -7.16 1.45 -13.93
CA ALA A 21 -5.78 1.15 -13.51
C ALA A 21 -5.03 0.16 -14.41
N ARG A 22 -5.71 -0.52 -15.33
CA ARG A 22 -5.09 -1.38 -16.36
C ARG A 22 -4.73 -0.61 -17.64
N ASP A 23 -5.09 0.67 -17.74
CA ASP A 23 -4.75 1.47 -18.89
C ASP A 23 -3.23 1.65 -19.02
N MET A 24 -2.71 1.65 -20.26
CA MET A 24 -1.31 1.93 -20.56
C MET A 24 -0.87 3.34 -20.16
N HIS A 25 -1.83 4.25 -19.91
CA HIS A 25 -1.55 5.57 -19.35
C HIS A 25 -1.19 5.53 -17.86
N ASP A 26 -1.57 4.46 -17.15
CA ASP A 26 -1.33 4.30 -15.71
C ASP A 26 -0.31 3.20 -15.39
N THR A 27 -0.12 2.23 -16.28
CA THR A 27 0.70 1.02 -16.07
C THR A 27 1.76 0.84 -17.14
N PHE A 28 3.01 0.56 -16.75
CA PHE A 28 4.09 0.22 -17.65
C PHE A 28 4.04 -1.25 -18.07
N TYR A 29 3.67 -1.51 -19.31
CA TYR A 29 3.65 -2.85 -19.90
C TYR A 29 4.92 -3.12 -20.71
N PHE A 30 5.43 -4.37 -20.64
CA PHE A 30 6.44 -4.89 -21.55
C PHE A 30 5.81 -5.52 -22.78
N ASP A 31 4.68 -6.22 -22.58
CA ASP A 31 3.86 -6.87 -23.60
C ASP A 31 2.41 -7.00 -23.11
N SER A 32 1.61 -7.83 -23.78
CA SER A 32 0.21 -8.03 -23.44
C SER A 32 -0.04 -8.75 -22.10
N GLN A 33 0.99 -9.25 -21.44
CA GLN A 33 0.85 -10.05 -20.21
C GLN A 33 1.79 -9.62 -19.08
N LEU A 34 2.95 -9.02 -19.42
CA LEU A 34 3.98 -8.63 -18.46
C LEU A 34 4.01 -7.13 -18.27
N LEU A 35 4.12 -6.71 -17.02
CA LEU A 35 4.13 -5.31 -16.60
C LEU A 35 5.07 -5.07 -15.42
N LEU A 36 5.42 -3.81 -15.18
CA LEU A 36 6.00 -3.39 -13.91
C LEU A 36 4.86 -3.27 -12.88
N ARG A 37 5.00 -3.96 -11.74
CA ARG A 37 3.96 -3.97 -10.71
C ARG A 37 3.60 -2.56 -10.25
N THR A 38 2.31 -2.28 -10.16
CA THR A 38 1.77 -0.96 -9.78
C THR A 38 1.59 -0.78 -8.27
N HIS A 39 1.71 -1.86 -7.52
CA HIS A 39 1.62 -1.96 -6.06
C HIS A 39 2.31 -3.23 -5.58
N THR A 40 2.54 -3.35 -4.28
CA THR A 40 3.11 -4.57 -3.68
C THR A 40 2.05 -5.62 -3.31
N SER A 41 0.78 -5.42 -3.67
CA SER A 41 -0.31 -6.37 -3.39
C SER A 41 -0.11 -7.73 -4.07
N SER A 42 0.60 -7.79 -5.21
CA SER A 42 0.97 -9.05 -5.85
C SER A 42 1.79 -9.96 -4.93
N VAL A 43 2.65 -9.37 -4.08
CA VAL A 43 3.41 -10.13 -3.06
C VAL A 43 2.47 -10.79 -2.05
N GLN A 44 1.34 -10.14 -1.72
CA GLN A 44 0.34 -10.73 -0.84
C GLN A 44 -0.30 -11.98 -1.46
N ILE A 45 -0.57 -11.96 -2.77
CA ILE A 45 -1.10 -13.13 -3.50
C ILE A 45 -0.10 -14.28 -3.45
N HIS A 46 1.17 -14.02 -3.82
CA HIS A 46 2.23 -15.04 -3.75
C HIS A 46 2.42 -15.61 -2.33
N ALA A 47 2.34 -14.76 -1.31
CA ALA A 47 2.43 -15.21 0.08
C ALA A 47 1.23 -16.09 0.48
N MET A 48 0.02 -15.71 0.05
CA MET A 48 -1.19 -16.50 0.34
C MET A 48 -1.21 -17.85 -0.38
N GLU A 49 -0.65 -17.96 -1.58
CA GLU A 49 -0.54 -19.21 -2.32
C GLU A 49 0.48 -20.18 -1.70
N THR A 50 1.50 -19.66 -1.02
CA THR A 50 2.59 -20.45 -0.45
C THR A 50 2.46 -20.68 1.06
N SER A 51 1.50 -20.05 1.72
CA SER A 51 1.32 -20.11 3.17
C SER A 51 -0.08 -20.57 3.54
N ASN A 52 -0.20 -21.25 4.69
CA ASN A 52 -1.49 -21.58 5.28
C ASN A 52 -1.91 -20.52 6.30
N ALA A 53 -3.18 -20.10 6.27
CA ALA A 53 -3.71 -19.22 7.30
C ALA A 53 -3.73 -19.94 8.68
N PRO A 54 -3.42 -19.23 9.79
CA PRO A 54 -3.25 -17.79 9.89
C PRO A 54 -1.84 -17.31 9.55
N PHE A 55 -1.73 -16.11 8.97
CA PHE A 55 -0.42 -15.50 8.69
C PHE A 55 -0.48 -13.96 8.71
N ARG A 56 0.68 -13.34 8.83
CA ARG A 56 0.91 -11.90 8.75
C ARG A 56 2.11 -11.65 7.88
N VAL A 57 1.95 -10.72 6.91
CA VAL A 57 2.99 -10.42 5.92
C VAL A 57 3.16 -8.90 5.82
N LEU A 58 4.40 -8.46 5.73
CA LEU A 58 4.76 -7.12 5.26
C LEU A 58 5.47 -7.26 3.91
N ALA A 59 5.03 -6.49 2.94
CA ALA A 59 5.51 -6.53 1.57
C ALA A 59 6.09 -5.15 1.17
N PRO A 60 7.34 -4.82 1.54
CA PRO A 60 8.01 -3.63 1.05
C PRO A 60 8.57 -3.86 -0.35
N GLY A 61 8.60 -2.80 -1.16
CA GLY A 61 9.26 -2.86 -2.45
C GLY A 61 8.97 -1.69 -3.37
N ARG A 62 9.71 -1.64 -4.48
CA ARG A 62 9.51 -0.67 -5.54
C ARG A 62 8.23 -0.98 -6.31
N VAL A 63 7.53 0.06 -6.70
CA VAL A 63 6.33 0.01 -7.53
C VAL A 63 6.40 1.10 -8.59
N TYR A 64 5.62 0.95 -9.67
CA TYR A 64 5.76 1.75 -10.87
C TYR A 64 4.40 2.20 -11.38
N ARG A 65 4.27 3.50 -11.68
CA ARG A 65 3.05 4.11 -12.24
C ARG A 65 3.43 5.18 -13.25
N CYS A 66 2.66 5.33 -14.31
CA CYS A 66 2.87 6.38 -15.31
C CYS A 66 2.44 7.75 -14.78
N ASP A 67 3.10 8.23 -13.72
CA ASP A 67 2.79 9.49 -13.07
C ASP A 67 4.06 10.22 -12.65
N SER A 68 4.12 11.56 -12.82
CA SER A 68 5.31 12.35 -12.52
C SER A 68 4.94 13.80 -12.24
N ASP A 69 4.99 14.19 -10.96
CA ASP A 69 4.84 15.57 -10.48
C ASP A 69 5.62 15.75 -9.15
N PRO A 70 5.58 16.92 -8.47
CA PRO A 70 6.28 17.11 -7.20
C PRO A 70 5.85 16.15 -6.07
N THR A 71 4.71 15.47 -6.22
CA THR A 71 4.15 14.52 -5.25
C THR A 71 4.11 13.08 -5.75
N HIS A 72 4.45 12.86 -7.02
CA HIS A 72 4.45 11.56 -7.69
C HIS A 72 5.74 11.32 -8.47
N SER A 73 6.21 10.08 -8.47
CA SER A 73 7.35 9.61 -9.26
C SER A 73 6.95 8.35 -10.02
N PRO A 74 7.44 8.15 -11.24
CA PRO A 74 7.20 6.91 -12.00
C PRO A 74 7.61 5.64 -11.26
N MET A 75 8.58 5.74 -10.38
CA MET A 75 8.99 4.71 -9.43
C MET A 75 8.99 5.29 -8.03
N PHE A 76 8.39 4.56 -7.08
CA PHE A 76 8.42 4.88 -5.66
C PHE A 76 8.41 3.60 -4.83
N HIS A 77 8.57 3.72 -3.52
CA HIS A 77 8.52 2.58 -2.62
C HIS A 77 7.19 2.51 -1.88
N GLN A 78 6.64 1.32 -1.84
CA GLN A 78 5.43 1.02 -1.09
C GLN A 78 5.72 -0.05 -0.04
N ILE A 79 5.04 0.01 1.08
CA ILE A 79 4.94 -1.10 2.01
C ILE A 79 3.47 -1.43 2.21
N GLU A 80 3.12 -2.68 2.02
CA GLU A 80 1.80 -3.20 2.32
C GLU A 80 1.85 -4.22 3.44
N GLY A 81 0.80 -4.22 4.25
CA GLY A 81 0.61 -5.21 5.31
C GLY A 81 -0.65 -6.02 5.06
N LEU A 82 -0.55 -7.32 5.28
CA LEU A 82 -1.65 -8.27 5.20
C LEU A 82 -1.71 -9.09 6.49
N CYS A 83 -2.89 -9.22 7.05
CA CYS A 83 -3.17 -10.15 8.15
C CYS A 83 -4.40 -10.98 7.77
N VAL A 84 -4.27 -12.31 7.80
CA VAL A 84 -5.38 -13.24 7.59
C VAL A 84 -5.43 -14.20 8.78
N ASP A 85 -6.57 -14.25 9.46
CA ASP A 85 -6.79 -15.13 10.61
C ASP A 85 -8.31 -15.37 10.77
N THR A 86 -8.69 -16.15 11.76
CA THR A 86 -10.09 -16.22 12.20
C THR A 86 -10.46 -14.93 12.95
N ASP A 87 -11.72 -14.50 12.80
CA ASP A 87 -12.32 -13.37 13.56
C ASP A 87 -11.61 -12.01 13.42
N ILE A 88 -10.86 -11.80 12.34
CA ILE A 88 -10.27 -10.48 12.02
C ILE A 88 -11.38 -9.49 11.67
N THR A 89 -11.31 -8.30 12.26
CA THR A 89 -12.30 -7.24 12.11
C THR A 89 -11.66 -5.93 11.64
N PHE A 90 -12.50 -5.02 11.13
CA PHE A 90 -12.07 -3.66 10.81
C PHE A 90 -11.58 -2.88 12.05
N SER A 91 -12.05 -3.24 13.25
CA SER A 91 -11.56 -2.67 14.51
C SER A 91 -10.10 -3.04 14.79
N ASN A 92 -9.69 -4.27 14.45
CA ASN A 92 -8.28 -4.69 14.56
C ASN A 92 -7.38 -3.87 13.63
N LEU A 93 -7.81 -3.67 12.37
CA LEU A 93 -7.12 -2.82 11.40
C LEU A 93 -6.96 -1.39 11.93
N LYS A 94 -8.05 -0.77 12.39
CA LYS A 94 -8.02 0.59 12.94
C LYS A 94 -7.08 0.70 14.14
N TRP A 95 -7.08 -0.29 15.01
CA TRP A 95 -6.21 -0.30 16.20
C TRP A 95 -4.72 -0.33 15.79
N ILE A 96 -4.34 -1.23 14.88
CA ILE A 96 -2.97 -1.35 14.39
C ILE A 96 -2.50 -0.05 13.73
N LEU A 97 -3.31 0.49 12.81
CA LEU A 97 -2.93 1.70 12.07
C LEU A 97 -2.84 2.94 12.97
N ASN A 98 -3.75 3.09 13.93
CA ASN A 98 -3.67 4.18 14.89
C ASN A 98 -2.41 4.10 15.76
N ASN A 99 -2.04 2.90 16.21
CA ASN A 99 -0.80 2.72 16.99
C ASN A 99 0.44 2.97 16.10
N PHE A 100 0.48 2.43 14.89
CA PHE A 100 1.55 2.69 13.93
C PHE A 100 1.79 4.19 13.73
N ILE A 101 0.74 4.97 13.47
CA ILE A 101 0.87 6.43 13.25
C ILE A 101 1.43 7.13 14.49
N LYS A 102 0.95 6.77 15.69
CA LYS A 102 1.44 7.37 16.93
C LYS A 102 2.91 7.07 17.21
N GLU A 103 3.32 5.84 16.98
CA GLU A 103 4.71 5.41 17.15
C GLU A 103 5.61 6.03 16.07
N PHE A 104 5.21 5.99 14.80
CA PHE A 104 6.01 6.53 13.71
C PHE A 104 6.30 8.04 13.87
N PHE A 105 5.30 8.83 14.22
CA PHE A 105 5.47 10.27 14.44
C PHE A 105 5.87 10.63 15.89
N ASN A 106 6.10 9.65 16.75
CA ASN A 106 6.37 9.83 18.17
C ASN A 106 5.39 10.83 18.84
N SER A 107 4.11 10.71 18.53
CA SER A 107 3.08 11.65 18.94
C SER A 107 1.81 10.95 19.38
N LYS A 108 1.55 10.94 20.70
CA LYS A 108 0.31 10.39 21.27
C LYS A 108 -0.93 11.23 20.95
N SER A 109 -0.76 12.50 20.60
CA SER A 109 -1.84 13.45 20.34
C SER A 109 -2.21 13.60 18.85
N ILE A 110 -1.50 12.93 17.95
CA ILE A 110 -1.79 13.01 16.51
C ILE A 110 -3.20 12.50 16.24
N LYS A 111 -4.01 13.34 15.56
CA LYS A 111 -5.38 13.00 15.23
C LYS A 111 -5.41 12.24 13.91
N THR A 112 -6.20 11.19 13.87
CA THR A 112 -6.42 10.34 12.70
C THR A 112 -7.91 10.29 12.38
N ARG A 113 -8.25 10.05 11.12
CA ARG A 113 -9.61 9.71 10.72
C ARG A 113 -9.59 8.69 9.59
N PHE A 114 -10.63 7.89 9.49
CA PHE A 114 -10.87 6.97 8.39
C PHE A 114 -12.02 7.51 7.56
N ARG A 115 -11.83 7.60 6.26
CA ARG A 115 -12.85 7.97 5.28
C ARG A 115 -13.23 6.73 4.47
N PRO A 116 -14.52 6.47 4.19
CA PRO A 116 -14.89 5.45 3.22
C PRO A 116 -14.20 5.69 1.87
N SER A 117 -13.73 4.60 1.27
CA SER A 117 -13.10 4.59 -0.05
C SER A 117 -13.51 3.34 -0.82
N TYR A 118 -13.00 3.17 -2.02
CA TYR A 118 -13.23 1.99 -2.82
C TYR A 118 -11.91 1.47 -3.39
N PHE A 119 -11.61 0.21 -3.08
CA PHE A 119 -10.56 -0.57 -3.73
C PHE A 119 -11.14 -1.92 -4.12
N PRO A 120 -10.89 -2.43 -5.35
CA PRO A 120 -11.47 -3.71 -5.81
C PRO A 120 -11.13 -4.91 -4.93
N PHE A 121 -10.00 -4.86 -4.25
CA PHE A 121 -9.43 -5.95 -3.44
C PHE A 121 -9.79 -5.87 -1.94
N THR A 122 -10.55 -4.86 -1.51
CA THR A 122 -11.02 -4.73 -0.11
C THR A 122 -12.49 -4.34 -0.02
N GLU A 123 -13.19 -4.84 1.01
CA GLU A 123 -14.58 -4.52 1.33
C GLU A 123 -14.86 -4.77 2.84
N PRO A 124 -15.16 -3.72 3.65
CA PRO A 124 -15.12 -2.31 3.30
C PRO A 124 -13.72 -1.80 3.08
N SER A 125 -13.60 -0.74 2.24
CA SER A 125 -12.37 0.01 2.01
C SER A 125 -12.40 1.34 2.71
N ALA A 126 -11.23 1.83 3.11
CA ALA A 126 -11.07 3.15 3.71
C ALA A 126 -9.70 3.76 3.37
N GLU A 127 -9.65 5.06 3.40
CA GLU A 127 -8.42 5.85 3.43
C GLU A 127 -8.22 6.42 4.84
N MET A 128 -6.98 6.44 5.28
CA MET A 128 -6.63 7.04 6.57
C MET A 128 -5.94 8.37 6.36
N ASP A 129 -6.49 9.41 7.00
CA ASP A 129 -5.89 10.72 7.07
C ASP A 129 -5.30 10.98 8.45
N ILE A 130 -4.26 11.81 8.49
CA ILE A 130 -3.71 12.39 9.73
C ILE A 130 -3.88 13.92 9.73
N MET A 131 -4.01 14.50 10.91
CA MET A 131 -3.97 15.95 11.08
C MET A 131 -2.51 16.40 11.16
N PHE A 132 -2.03 17.04 10.12
CA PHE A 132 -0.65 17.52 10.04
C PHE A 132 -0.63 19.00 9.68
N ASN A 133 0.04 19.83 10.51
CA ASN A 133 0.11 21.29 10.33
C ASN A 133 -1.26 21.96 10.07
N GLY A 134 -2.29 21.52 10.80
CA GLY A 134 -3.63 22.09 10.71
C GLY A 134 -4.47 21.63 9.52
N LYS A 135 -3.98 20.68 8.70
CA LYS A 135 -4.68 20.12 7.54
C LYS A 135 -4.80 18.61 7.64
N TRP A 136 -5.89 18.07 7.11
CA TRP A 136 -6.04 16.63 6.91
C TRP A 136 -5.24 16.20 5.67
N LEU A 137 -4.35 15.24 5.86
CA LEU A 137 -3.55 14.64 4.79
C LEU A 137 -3.81 13.14 4.75
N GLU A 138 -4.16 12.63 3.59
CA GLU A 138 -4.23 11.21 3.33
C GLU A 138 -2.83 10.60 3.36
N VAL A 139 -2.67 9.49 4.08
CA VAL A 139 -1.38 8.82 4.25
C VAL A 139 -1.35 7.37 3.81
N LEU A 140 -2.50 6.68 3.81
CA LEU A 140 -2.57 5.28 3.39
C LEU A 140 -3.99 4.86 3.01
N GLY A 141 -4.08 3.83 2.16
CA GLY A 141 -5.30 3.07 1.89
C GLY A 141 -5.32 1.78 2.70
N CYS A 142 -6.52 1.34 3.08
CA CYS A 142 -6.70 0.12 3.86
C CYS A 142 -8.11 -0.47 3.70
N GLY A 143 -8.30 -1.71 4.18
CA GLY A 143 -9.62 -2.33 4.19
C GLY A 143 -9.59 -3.79 4.63
N MET A 144 -10.78 -4.38 4.72
CA MET A 144 -10.90 -5.82 4.89
C MET A 144 -10.67 -6.50 3.54
N VAL A 145 -9.91 -7.58 3.52
CA VAL A 145 -9.62 -8.31 2.28
C VAL A 145 -10.92 -8.81 1.66
N HIS A 146 -11.12 -8.47 0.39
CA HIS A 146 -12.34 -8.86 -0.32
C HIS A 146 -12.47 -10.40 -0.39
N PRO A 147 -13.63 -10.99 -0.13
CA PRO A 147 -13.82 -12.44 -0.14
C PRO A 147 -13.38 -13.13 -1.44
N ASN A 148 -13.47 -12.45 -2.58
CA ASN A 148 -13.01 -13.00 -3.86
C ASN A 148 -11.48 -13.14 -3.91
N VAL A 149 -10.73 -12.21 -3.30
CA VAL A 149 -9.27 -12.31 -3.22
C VAL A 149 -8.87 -13.57 -2.44
N LEU A 150 -9.52 -13.84 -1.30
CA LEU A 150 -9.29 -15.07 -0.54
C LEU A 150 -9.64 -16.33 -1.35
N LYS A 151 -10.77 -16.30 -2.08
CA LYS A 151 -11.17 -17.43 -2.94
C LYS A 151 -10.18 -17.68 -4.07
N ASN A 152 -9.64 -16.62 -4.68
CA ASN A 152 -8.67 -16.73 -5.79
C ASN A 152 -7.39 -17.46 -5.38
N VAL A 153 -7.06 -17.46 -4.09
CA VAL A 153 -5.90 -18.17 -3.51
C VAL A 153 -6.31 -19.38 -2.65
N ASN A 154 -7.51 -19.94 -2.86
CA ASN A 154 -8.04 -21.13 -2.18
C ASN A 154 -8.19 -21.00 -0.65
N ILE A 155 -8.28 -19.80 -0.10
CA ILE A 155 -8.58 -19.55 1.31
C ILE A 155 -10.10 -19.42 1.48
N ASN A 156 -10.65 -20.19 2.41
CA ASN A 156 -12.09 -20.22 2.66
C ASN A 156 -12.56 -18.93 3.40
N PRO A 157 -13.30 -18.00 2.76
CA PRO A 157 -13.71 -16.74 3.37
C PRO A 157 -14.83 -16.88 4.41
N LYS A 158 -15.42 -18.06 4.57
CA LYS A 158 -16.35 -18.34 5.68
C LYS A 158 -15.63 -18.69 6.97
N LYS A 159 -14.36 -19.11 6.89
CA LYS A 159 -13.54 -19.48 8.03
C LYS A 159 -12.53 -18.39 8.40
N TYR A 160 -12.00 -17.71 7.38
CA TYR A 160 -10.95 -16.70 7.55
C TYR A 160 -11.43 -15.35 7.05
N SER A 161 -11.03 -14.33 7.76
CA SER A 161 -11.12 -12.93 7.34
C SER A 161 -9.73 -12.31 7.38
N GLY A 162 -9.56 -11.16 6.78
CA GLY A 162 -8.28 -10.48 6.80
C GLY A 162 -8.43 -8.99 6.59
N PHE A 163 -7.40 -8.25 6.93
CA PHE A 163 -7.25 -6.86 6.54
C PHE A 163 -5.96 -6.64 5.80
N ALA A 164 -5.94 -5.61 4.96
CA ALA A 164 -4.75 -5.13 4.29
C ALA A 164 -4.67 -3.60 4.37
N PHE A 165 -3.45 -3.08 4.27
CA PHE A 165 -3.17 -1.65 4.15
C PHE A 165 -1.95 -1.43 3.27
N GLY A 166 -1.86 -0.27 2.62
CA GLY A 166 -0.72 0.11 1.80
C GLY A 166 -0.39 1.59 1.95
N LEU A 167 0.91 1.89 2.06
CA LEU A 167 1.42 3.25 2.18
C LEU A 167 2.66 3.47 1.32
N GLY A 168 2.81 4.69 0.79
CA GLY A 168 4.02 5.13 0.09
C GLY A 168 5.08 5.56 1.10
N ILE A 169 6.26 4.94 1.05
CA ILE A 169 7.35 5.19 2.02
C ILE A 169 7.84 6.63 1.90
N GLU A 170 8.01 7.14 0.68
CA GLU A 170 8.46 8.51 0.44
C GLU A 170 7.51 9.54 1.04
N ARG A 171 6.19 9.32 0.99
CA ARG A 171 5.21 10.22 1.61
C ARG A 171 5.42 10.32 3.12
N PHE A 172 5.66 9.20 3.78
CA PHE A 172 5.97 9.19 5.22
C PHE A 172 7.31 9.87 5.52
N ALA A 173 8.34 9.65 4.70
CA ALA A 173 9.62 10.33 4.81
C ALA A 173 9.50 11.84 4.60
N MET A 174 8.72 12.28 3.58
CA MET A 174 8.43 13.70 3.35
C MET A 174 7.80 14.35 4.57
N LEU A 175 6.85 13.70 5.21
CA LEU A 175 6.19 14.22 6.41
C LEU A 175 7.13 14.26 7.61
N ALA A 176 7.89 13.19 7.85
CA ALA A 176 8.81 13.08 8.98
C ALA A 176 9.96 14.10 8.90
N TYR A 177 10.49 14.33 7.70
CA TYR A 177 11.64 15.20 7.46
C TYR A 177 11.29 16.55 6.83
N GLN A 178 9.99 16.87 6.68
CA GLN A 178 9.49 18.12 6.09
C GLN A 178 10.01 18.39 4.68
N ILE A 179 10.20 17.35 3.89
CA ILE A 179 10.63 17.42 2.50
C ILE A 179 9.42 17.77 1.63
N LYS A 180 9.56 18.74 0.73
CA LYS A 180 8.45 19.29 -0.05
C LYS A 180 8.29 18.68 -1.44
N ASP A 181 9.35 18.07 -1.97
CA ASP A 181 9.41 17.52 -3.32
C ASP A 181 9.90 16.08 -3.26
N LEU A 182 9.07 15.13 -3.70
CA LEU A 182 9.38 13.71 -3.70
C LEU A 182 10.56 13.37 -4.62
N ARG A 183 10.72 14.10 -5.71
CA ARG A 183 11.74 13.82 -6.73
C ARG A 183 13.16 13.89 -6.18
N ILE A 184 13.39 14.72 -5.16
CA ILE A 184 14.73 14.89 -4.55
C ILE A 184 15.28 13.58 -3.93
N PHE A 185 14.43 12.64 -3.56
CA PHE A 185 14.87 11.32 -3.09
C PHE A 185 15.58 10.51 -4.17
N PHE A 186 15.37 10.84 -5.45
CA PHE A 186 15.87 10.09 -6.60
C PHE A 186 16.93 10.87 -7.42
N GLU A 187 17.21 12.13 -7.06
CA GLU A 187 18.20 12.97 -7.75
C GLU A 187 19.66 12.68 -7.37
N ASN A 188 19.88 11.92 -6.30
CA ASN A 188 21.22 11.58 -5.77
C ASN A 188 22.07 12.82 -5.40
N ASP A 189 21.45 13.93 -5.01
CA ASP A 189 22.16 15.11 -4.54
C ASP A 189 22.87 14.82 -3.21
N ILE A 190 24.19 14.94 -3.22
CA ILE A 190 25.03 14.66 -2.04
C ILE A 190 24.70 15.61 -0.90
N ASN A 191 24.44 16.89 -1.15
CA ASN A 191 24.09 17.86 -0.11
C ASN A 191 22.74 17.51 0.55
N PHE A 192 21.80 16.99 -0.24
CA PHE A 192 20.55 16.48 0.30
C PHE A 192 20.79 15.25 1.17
N LEU A 193 21.57 14.28 0.71
CA LEU A 193 21.82 13.03 1.43
C LEU A 193 22.65 13.26 2.71
N GLU A 194 23.59 14.21 2.71
CA GLU A 194 24.46 14.51 3.85
C GLU A 194 23.70 14.95 5.11
N GLN A 195 22.55 15.61 4.98
CA GLN A 195 21.75 16.02 6.13
C GLN A 195 21.18 14.83 6.94
N PHE A 196 21.20 13.61 6.39
CA PHE A 196 20.68 12.40 7.04
C PHE A 196 21.77 11.51 7.66
N LYS A 197 23.05 11.88 7.60
CA LYS A 197 24.17 11.06 8.11
C LYS A 197 24.07 10.67 9.59
N ASN A 198 23.39 11.48 10.41
CA ASN A 198 23.31 11.30 11.86
C ASN A 198 21.91 10.93 12.35
N ILE A 199 20.98 10.58 11.46
CA ILE A 199 19.65 10.12 11.85
C ILE A 199 19.76 8.66 12.30
N ARG A 200 19.43 8.40 13.56
CA ARG A 200 19.36 7.09 14.20
C ARG A 200 17.91 6.69 14.41
#